data_0f7f034662d267f13144ac00833e8d55
#
_entry.id   0f7f034662d267f13144ac00833e8d55
#
_cell.length_a   1.000
_cell.length_b   1.000
_cell.length_c   1.000
_cell.angle_alpha   90.00
_cell.angle_beta   90.00
_cell.angle_gamma   90.00
#
_symmetry.space_group_name_H-M   'P 1'
#
loop_
_entity.id
_entity.type
_entity.pdbx_description
1 polymer ?
#
loop_
_entity_poly.entity_id
_entity_poly.type
_entity_poly.pdbx_seq_one_letter_code
_entity_poly.pdbx_strand_id
1 'polypeptide(L)'
;LVLHAQCGRKEFRDSAVTLIGKLLPNRPLAEERADSPLFNAYFPVKTMRFRIDDKPFQQTEPKLYTVYLGCRPAIIYSPIDLNCGWDVANNPIPGGVLYHQDDALQLGINIITSTLANFQYARSWGTEKVYPQQDDRTRDQLVIAQIRHGGDWDPTPHALPNLMKYLQGNTTLNVQFKREEVDLADVDVFRHPVLYLTGLRDFKLNDAEVARLRKYLTSGGVLIADAAAGRMEFDAAFRREIARVLPKQEMKVLPLDSPIYQMPFKVRTVDYSSIVKEQNPSLNAPRLEGIAIDGQVAVVYSPLSLANGWEQLGFAYNRGYGDGDSLRIGVNLLAYAMTH
;
A
#
# COMPACT_ATOMS: atom_id res chain seq x y z
N LEU A 1 8.26 -5.26 -16.12
CA LEU A 1 8.12 -6.39 -17.02
C LEU A 1 6.62 -6.62 -17.31
N VAL A 2 6.25 -6.64 -18.59
CA VAL A 2 4.88 -7.00 -19.00
C VAL A 2 4.93 -8.38 -19.65
N LEU A 3 4.12 -9.28 -19.15
CA LEU A 3 3.94 -10.64 -19.68
C LEU A 3 2.46 -10.81 -20.05
N HIS A 4 2.20 -11.45 -21.15
CA HIS A 4 0.84 -11.87 -21.50
C HIS A 4 0.85 -13.30 -22.03
N ALA A 5 -0.24 -14.02 -21.79
CA ALA A 5 -0.36 -15.39 -22.26
C ALA A 5 -0.51 -15.40 -23.78
N GLN A 6 0.58 -15.62 -24.49
CA GLN A 6 0.58 -15.68 -25.95
C GLN A 6 -0.48 -16.66 -26.44
N CYS A 7 -1.43 -16.16 -27.21
CA CYS A 7 -2.63 -16.86 -27.66
C CYS A 7 -3.48 -17.47 -26.51
N GLY A 8 -3.31 -17.03 -25.27
CA GLY A 8 -4.03 -17.55 -24.11
C GLY A 8 -3.71 -18.99 -23.73
N ARG A 9 -2.56 -19.54 -24.19
CA ARG A 9 -2.21 -20.95 -23.97
C ARG A 9 -1.89 -21.26 -22.51
N LYS A 10 -2.46 -22.35 -22.01
CA LYS A 10 -2.31 -22.79 -20.62
C LYS A 10 -0.85 -23.05 -20.24
N GLU A 11 -0.10 -23.70 -21.12
CA GLU A 11 1.31 -24.08 -20.89
C GLU A 11 2.19 -22.84 -20.64
N PHE A 12 2.00 -21.80 -21.44
CA PHE A 12 2.71 -20.53 -21.24
C PHE A 12 2.30 -19.89 -19.92
N ARG A 13 0.99 -19.85 -19.63
CA ARG A 13 0.47 -19.29 -18.40
C ARG A 13 1.08 -19.95 -17.16
N ASP A 14 1.08 -21.29 -17.11
CA ASP A 14 1.58 -22.05 -15.98
C ASP A 14 3.11 -21.85 -15.81
N SER A 15 3.84 -21.77 -16.93
CA SER A 15 5.27 -21.46 -16.96
C SER A 15 5.58 -20.04 -16.48
N ALA A 16 4.80 -19.05 -16.92
CA ALA A 16 4.96 -17.65 -16.53
C ALA A 16 4.72 -17.46 -15.02
N VAL A 17 3.66 -18.03 -14.48
CA VAL A 17 3.36 -17.99 -13.05
C VAL A 17 4.48 -18.64 -12.23
N THR A 18 4.96 -19.80 -12.68
CA THR A 18 6.10 -20.51 -12.05
C THR A 18 7.37 -19.67 -12.08
N LEU A 19 7.67 -19.02 -13.20
CA LEU A 19 8.84 -18.16 -13.36
C LEU A 19 8.75 -16.94 -12.43
N ILE A 20 7.60 -16.28 -12.39
CA ILE A 20 7.37 -15.11 -11.50
C ILE A 20 7.61 -15.49 -10.04
N GLY A 21 7.07 -16.62 -9.59
CA GLY A 21 7.28 -17.11 -8.22
C GLY A 21 8.75 -17.41 -7.89
N LYS A 22 9.53 -17.85 -8.89
CA LYS A 22 10.98 -18.06 -8.72
C LYS A 22 11.77 -16.74 -8.70
N LEU A 23 11.36 -15.75 -9.50
CA LEU A 23 12.04 -14.45 -9.57
C LEU A 23 11.81 -13.62 -8.29
N LEU A 24 10.62 -13.67 -7.74
CA LEU A 24 10.20 -12.87 -6.58
C LEU A 24 9.45 -13.73 -5.56
N PRO A 25 10.13 -14.67 -4.89
CA PRO A 25 9.48 -15.67 -4.04
C PRO A 25 8.76 -15.09 -2.81
N ASN A 26 9.19 -13.91 -2.36
CA ASN A 26 8.63 -13.24 -1.19
C ASN A 26 7.58 -12.17 -1.55
N ARG A 27 7.16 -12.11 -2.81
CA ARG A 27 6.18 -11.13 -3.29
C ARG A 27 5.01 -11.83 -3.97
N PRO A 28 3.78 -11.56 -3.54
CA PRO A 28 2.61 -12.23 -4.10
C PRO A 28 2.33 -11.76 -5.53
N LEU A 29 2.10 -12.71 -6.44
CA LEU A 29 1.42 -12.44 -7.69
C LEU A 29 -0.08 -12.47 -7.41
N ALA A 30 -0.74 -11.34 -7.49
CA ALA A 30 -2.16 -11.22 -7.16
C ALA A 30 -2.93 -10.48 -8.25
N GLU A 31 -4.22 -10.77 -8.35
CA GLU A 31 -5.13 -10.12 -9.28
C GLU A 31 -5.30 -8.65 -8.95
N GLU A 32 -5.29 -7.79 -9.96
CA GLU A 32 -5.56 -6.36 -9.83
C GLU A 32 -7.05 -6.10 -9.68
N ARG A 33 -7.39 -5.12 -8.85
CA ARG A 33 -8.77 -4.69 -8.65
C ARG A 33 -9.15 -3.56 -9.61
N ALA A 34 -10.44 -3.36 -9.77
CA ALA A 34 -11.02 -2.38 -10.69
C ALA A 34 -10.58 -0.92 -10.42
N ASP A 35 -10.16 -0.59 -9.20
CA ASP A 35 -9.64 0.74 -8.83
C ASP A 35 -8.15 0.93 -9.16
N SER A 36 -7.47 -0.09 -9.67
CA SER A 36 -6.06 0.01 -10.06
C SER A 36 -5.83 1.04 -11.17
N PRO A 37 -4.74 1.83 -11.09
CA PRO A 37 -4.34 2.73 -12.17
C PRO A 37 -4.16 2.02 -13.52
N LEU A 38 -3.85 0.72 -13.53
CA LEU A 38 -3.72 -0.07 -14.76
C LEU A 38 -5.03 -0.15 -15.56
N PHE A 39 -6.19 0.07 -14.92
CA PHE A 39 -7.49 0.08 -15.57
C PHE A 39 -8.08 1.47 -15.82
N ASN A 40 -7.43 2.53 -15.35
CA ASN A 40 -7.99 3.88 -15.43
C ASN A 40 -6.95 5.01 -15.61
N ALA A 41 -5.69 4.68 -15.93
CA ALA A 41 -4.63 5.69 -16.09
C ALA A 41 -4.91 6.69 -17.23
N TYR A 42 -5.56 6.24 -18.30
CA TYR A 42 -5.97 7.07 -19.43
C TYR A 42 -7.40 6.74 -19.86
N PHE A 43 -7.72 5.47 -20.09
CA PHE A 43 -9.05 4.99 -20.41
C PHE A 43 -9.71 4.34 -19.19
N PRO A 44 -11.00 4.62 -18.91
CA PRO A 44 -11.73 3.92 -17.85
C PRO A 44 -12.18 2.53 -18.36
N VAL A 45 -11.30 1.51 -18.23
CA VAL A 45 -11.56 0.14 -18.68
C VAL A 45 -12.30 -0.61 -17.58
N LYS A 46 -13.63 -0.69 -17.66
CA LYS A 46 -14.49 -1.40 -16.70
C LYS A 46 -14.87 -2.80 -17.15
N THR A 47 -15.02 -2.97 -18.45
CA THR A 47 -15.37 -4.26 -19.09
C THR A 47 -14.53 -4.43 -20.35
N MET A 48 -14.24 -5.66 -20.70
CA MET A 48 -13.51 -6.03 -21.90
C MET A 48 -14.23 -7.17 -22.63
N ARG A 49 -14.15 -7.15 -23.95
CA ARG A 49 -14.64 -8.24 -24.79
C ARG A 49 -13.50 -9.26 -24.99
N PHE A 50 -13.78 -10.52 -24.79
CA PHE A 50 -12.86 -11.62 -25.08
C PHE A 50 -13.55 -12.72 -25.84
N ARG A 51 -12.79 -13.56 -26.53
CA ARG A 51 -13.29 -14.77 -27.15
C ARG A 51 -12.36 -15.96 -26.93
N ILE A 52 -12.91 -17.12 -27.01
CA ILE A 52 -12.19 -18.39 -27.01
C ILE A 52 -12.39 -19.00 -28.41
N ASP A 53 -11.31 -19.30 -29.09
CA ASP A 53 -11.34 -19.77 -30.50
C ASP A 53 -12.13 -18.80 -31.40
N ASP A 54 -12.92 -19.33 -32.30
CA ASP A 54 -13.80 -18.59 -33.21
C ASP A 54 -15.20 -18.28 -32.62
N LYS A 55 -15.37 -18.46 -31.31
CA LYS A 55 -16.65 -18.16 -30.66
C LYS A 55 -16.94 -16.67 -30.65
N PRO A 56 -18.20 -16.27 -30.56
CA PRO A 56 -18.58 -14.89 -30.41
C PRO A 56 -17.92 -14.24 -29.19
N PHE A 57 -17.59 -12.94 -29.27
CA PHE A 57 -17.06 -12.19 -28.14
C PHE A 57 -18.05 -12.15 -26.98
N GLN A 58 -17.51 -12.38 -25.80
CA GLN A 58 -18.19 -12.29 -24.51
C GLN A 58 -17.61 -11.14 -23.71
N GLN A 59 -18.36 -10.59 -22.77
CA GLN A 59 -17.87 -9.56 -21.85
C GLN A 59 -17.29 -10.17 -20.57
N THR A 60 -16.22 -9.57 -20.06
CA THR A 60 -15.61 -9.88 -18.78
C THR A 60 -15.10 -8.61 -18.13
N GLU A 61 -14.85 -8.63 -16.84
CA GLU A 61 -14.00 -7.63 -16.20
C GLU A 61 -12.56 -7.77 -16.70
N PRO A 62 -11.79 -6.66 -16.79
CA PRO A 62 -10.38 -6.73 -17.16
C PRO A 62 -9.60 -7.53 -16.13
N LYS A 63 -8.71 -8.43 -16.58
CA LYS A 63 -7.91 -9.29 -15.70
C LYS A 63 -6.44 -9.05 -15.91
N LEU A 64 -5.79 -8.52 -14.90
CA LEU A 64 -4.33 -8.42 -14.79
C LEU A 64 -3.91 -8.96 -13.43
N TYR A 65 -2.74 -9.58 -13.41
CA TYR A 65 -2.06 -9.98 -12.20
C TYR A 65 -0.76 -9.19 -12.07
N THR A 66 -0.40 -8.80 -10.88
CA THR A 66 0.78 -7.98 -10.66
C THR A 66 1.60 -8.45 -9.48
N VAL A 67 2.90 -8.17 -9.57
CA VAL A 67 3.81 -8.19 -8.42
C VAL A 67 4.31 -6.78 -8.22
N TYR A 68 4.17 -6.28 -7.01
CA TYR A 68 4.64 -4.96 -6.64
C TYR A 68 6.05 -5.00 -6.03
N LEU A 69 6.89 -4.03 -6.42
CA LEU A 69 8.12 -3.66 -5.71
C LEU A 69 7.96 -2.20 -5.25
N GLY A 70 7.87 -2.02 -3.95
CA GLY A 70 7.34 -0.79 -3.42
C GLY A 70 5.86 -0.64 -3.81
N CYS A 71 5.41 0.57 -4.02
CA CYS A 71 4.05 0.84 -4.52
C CYS A 71 3.94 0.78 -6.06
N ARG A 72 4.89 0.18 -6.77
CA ARG A 72 4.94 0.12 -8.23
C ARG A 72 4.77 -1.30 -8.74
N PRO A 73 3.95 -1.53 -9.77
CA PRO A 73 3.90 -2.81 -10.43
C PRO A 73 5.22 -3.07 -11.16
N ALA A 74 5.99 -4.04 -10.67
CA ALA A 74 7.24 -4.48 -11.29
C ALA A 74 7.01 -5.53 -12.37
N ILE A 75 6.03 -6.40 -12.15
CA ILE A 75 5.57 -7.40 -13.12
C ILE A 75 4.07 -7.21 -13.30
N ILE A 76 3.64 -7.11 -14.56
CA ILE A 76 2.24 -7.07 -14.97
C ILE A 76 2.03 -8.28 -15.87
N TYR A 77 1.10 -9.15 -15.49
CA TYR A 77 0.78 -10.37 -16.21
C TYR A 77 -0.69 -10.40 -16.63
N SER A 78 -0.96 -10.59 -17.93
CA SER A 78 -2.29 -10.83 -18.46
C SER A 78 -2.49 -12.32 -18.78
N PRO A 79 -3.48 -12.98 -18.18
CA PRO A 79 -3.80 -14.37 -18.50
C PRO A 79 -4.51 -14.53 -19.84
N ILE A 80 -4.99 -13.46 -20.45
CA ILE A 80 -5.63 -13.40 -21.75
C ILE A 80 -4.71 -12.64 -22.71
N ASP A 81 -4.66 -13.05 -23.97
CA ASP A 81 -3.76 -12.47 -24.95
C ASP A 81 -4.11 -11.02 -25.27
N LEU A 82 -3.13 -10.15 -25.12
CA LEU A 82 -3.18 -8.75 -25.52
C LEU A 82 -2.56 -8.52 -26.91
N ASN A 83 -1.54 -9.32 -27.26
CA ASN A 83 -0.75 -9.10 -28.47
C ASN A 83 -1.55 -9.29 -29.75
N CYS A 84 -2.41 -10.32 -29.79
CA CYS A 84 -3.28 -10.54 -30.94
C CYS A 84 -4.24 -9.35 -31.17
N GLY A 85 -4.64 -8.66 -30.11
CA GLY A 85 -5.40 -7.41 -30.21
C GLY A 85 -4.55 -6.25 -30.72
N TRP A 86 -3.30 -6.16 -30.29
CA TRP A 86 -2.39 -5.09 -30.74
C TRP A 86 -1.93 -5.28 -32.18
N ASP A 87 -1.77 -6.53 -32.62
CA ASP A 87 -1.30 -6.88 -33.99
C ASP A 87 -2.40 -6.72 -35.05
N VAL A 88 -3.64 -6.39 -34.67
CA VAL A 88 -4.76 -6.20 -35.61
C VAL A 88 -5.11 -7.43 -36.46
N ALA A 89 -4.23 -8.40 -36.53
CA ALA A 89 -4.38 -9.59 -37.39
C ALA A 89 -5.51 -10.53 -36.94
N ASN A 90 -5.87 -10.52 -35.68
CA ASN A 90 -7.02 -11.22 -35.06
C ASN A 90 -7.26 -12.67 -35.56
N ASN A 91 -6.22 -13.35 -36.01
CA ASN A 91 -6.33 -14.72 -36.46
C ASN A 91 -6.51 -15.64 -35.24
N PRO A 92 -7.67 -16.29 -35.11
CA PRO A 92 -7.88 -17.20 -34.00
C PRO A 92 -6.94 -18.41 -34.16
N ILE A 93 -6.23 -18.67 -33.07
CA ILE A 93 -5.43 -19.90 -32.96
C ILE A 93 -6.28 -20.93 -32.19
N PRO A 94 -6.36 -22.16 -32.63
CA PRO A 94 -7.12 -23.20 -31.93
C PRO A 94 -6.74 -23.28 -30.44
N GLY A 95 -7.73 -23.21 -29.56
CA GLY A 95 -7.54 -23.14 -28.11
C GLY A 95 -7.12 -21.75 -27.59
N GLY A 96 -7.06 -20.73 -28.44
CA GLY A 96 -6.66 -19.38 -28.08
C GLY A 96 -7.72 -18.62 -27.32
N VAL A 97 -7.28 -17.80 -26.36
CA VAL A 97 -8.12 -16.85 -25.64
C VAL A 97 -7.54 -15.46 -25.81
N LEU A 98 -8.29 -14.57 -26.44
CA LEU A 98 -7.79 -13.23 -26.77
C LEU A 98 -8.84 -12.13 -26.47
N TYR A 99 -8.35 -10.94 -26.18
CA TYR A 99 -9.19 -9.75 -26.08
C TYR A 99 -9.53 -9.17 -27.46
N HIS A 100 -10.67 -8.47 -27.53
CA HIS A 100 -11.00 -7.66 -28.69
C HIS A 100 -9.98 -6.56 -28.89
N GLN A 101 -9.65 -6.25 -30.13
CA GLN A 101 -8.62 -5.27 -30.52
C GLN A 101 -8.72 -3.94 -29.76
N ASP A 102 -9.89 -3.30 -29.80
CA ASP A 102 -10.07 -1.97 -29.19
C ASP A 102 -9.82 -2.02 -27.68
N ASP A 103 -10.30 -3.08 -27.02
CA ASP A 103 -10.18 -3.25 -25.58
C ASP A 103 -8.74 -3.58 -25.17
N ALA A 104 -8.05 -4.40 -25.97
CA ALA A 104 -6.62 -4.68 -25.79
C ALA A 104 -5.76 -3.42 -25.97
N LEU A 105 -6.07 -2.58 -26.97
CA LEU A 105 -5.36 -1.32 -27.19
C LEU A 105 -5.57 -0.34 -26.03
N GLN A 106 -6.80 -0.17 -25.55
CA GLN A 106 -7.09 0.69 -24.40
C GLN A 106 -6.35 0.22 -23.14
N LEU A 107 -6.37 -1.07 -22.85
CA LEU A 107 -5.63 -1.65 -21.73
C LEU A 107 -4.11 -1.48 -21.90
N GLY A 108 -3.59 -1.69 -23.10
CA GLY A 108 -2.17 -1.49 -23.43
C GLY A 108 -1.72 -0.04 -23.20
N ILE A 109 -2.52 0.94 -23.63
CA ILE A 109 -2.26 2.37 -23.39
C ILE A 109 -2.24 2.68 -21.89
N ASN A 110 -3.19 2.14 -21.13
CA ASN A 110 -3.21 2.29 -19.68
C ASN A 110 -1.95 1.71 -19.02
N ILE A 111 -1.53 0.51 -19.40
CA ILE A 111 -0.31 -0.13 -18.89
C ILE A 111 0.91 0.76 -19.16
N ILE A 112 1.07 1.24 -20.39
CA ILE A 112 2.18 2.11 -20.78
C ILE A 112 2.12 3.43 -20.01
N THR A 113 0.98 4.09 -19.99
CA THR A 113 0.78 5.38 -19.32
C THR A 113 1.08 5.27 -17.83
N SER A 114 0.55 4.25 -17.15
CA SER A 114 0.81 4.01 -15.74
C SER A 114 2.29 3.74 -15.46
N THR A 115 2.93 2.93 -16.30
CA THR A 115 4.35 2.59 -16.13
C THR A 115 5.25 3.80 -16.35
N LEU A 116 4.99 4.59 -17.39
CA LEU A 116 5.77 5.81 -17.69
C LEU A 116 5.57 6.87 -16.62
N ALA A 117 4.34 7.08 -16.15
CA ALA A 117 4.07 8.02 -15.07
C ALA A 117 4.87 7.66 -13.80
N ASN A 118 4.84 6.40 -13.39
CA ASN A 118 5.62 5.93 -12.25
C ASN A 118 7.14 6.08 -12.45
N PHE A 119 7.63 5.82 -13.66
CA PHE A 119 9.05 6.01 -14.00
C PHE A 119 9.47 7.47 -13.92
N GLN A 120 8.68 8.38 -14.50
CA GLN A 120 8.99 9.82 -14.50
C GLN A 120 8.95 10.40 -13.08
N TYR A 121 7.95 10.04 -12.30
CA TYR A 121 7.89 10.44 -10.89
C TYR A 121 9.11 9.97 -10.11
N ALA A 122 9.49 8.70 -10.26
CA ALA A 122 10.68 8.18 -9.58
C ALA A 122 11.96 8.92 -9.96
N ARG A 123 12.09 9.26 -11.24
CA ARG A 123 13.26 9.98 -11.74
C ARG A 123 13.32 11.42 -11.26
N SER A 124 12.16 12.11 -11.20
CA SER A 124 12.10 13.55 -10.91
C SER A 124 12.04 13.85 -9.41
N TRP A 125 11.49 12.94 -8.60
CA TRP A 125 11.20 13.16 -7.19
C TRP A 125 11.88 12.16 -6.25
N GLY A 126 12.77 11.34 -6.78
CA GLY A 126 13.58 10.43 -5.96
C GLY A 126 14.57 11.21 -5.08
N THR A 127 14.51 10.99 -3.77
CA THR A 127 15.45 11.53 -2.80
C THR A 127 16.49 10.50 -2.40
N GLU A 128 17.52 10.94 -1.70
CA GLU A 128 18.55 10.05 -1.13
C GLU A 128 17.91 9.05 -0.17
N LYS A 129 18.21 7.78 -0.38
CA LYS A 129 17.71 6.71 0.47
C LYS A 129 18.52 6.61 1.75
N VAL A 130 17.84 6.44 2.87
CA VAL A 130 18.48 6.07 4.14
C VAL A 130 18.67 4.56 4.15
N TYR A 131 19.92 4.13 4.31
CA TYR A 131 20.25 2.73 4.55
C TYR A 131 20.42 2.54 6.06
N PRO A 132 19.67 1.64 6.68
CA PRO A 132 19.82 1.37 8.10
C PRO A 132 21.24 0.86 8.37
N GLN A 133 21.96 1.55 9.24
CA GLN A 133 23.22 1.05 9.79
C GLN A 133 22.89 0.06 10.92
N GLN A 134 23.74 -0.93 11.10
CA GLN A 134 23.66 -1.80 12.26
C GLN A 134 24.23 -1.04 13.46
N ASP A 135 23.36 -0.43 14.23
CA ASP A 135 23.73 0.19 15.49
C ASP A 135 23.52 -0.80 16.65
N ASP A 136 24.42 -0.82 17.58
CA ASP A 136 24.25 -1.58 18.83
C ASP A 136 23.05 -0.98 19.59
N ARG A 137 22.09 -1.86 19.93
CA ARG A 137 20.85 -1.49 20.58
C ARG A 137 21.10 -0.98 21.99
N THR A 138 20.79 0.27 22.28
CA THR A 138 20.73 0.82 23.63
C THR A 138 19.31 0.70 24.19
N ARG A 139 19.18 0.58 25.55
CA ARG A 139 17.87 0.33 26.19
C ARG A 139 16.87 1.48 26.06
N ASP A 140 17.34 2.66 25.73
CA ASP A 140 16.60 3.92 25.66
C ASP A 140 16.26 4.34 24.23
N GLN A 141 16.51 3.48 23.24
CA GLN A 141 16.17 3.76 21.85
C GLN A 141 14.71 3.43 21.54
N LEU A 142 14.03 4.35 20.87
CA LEU A 142 12.73 4.10 20.26
C LEU A 142 12.88 3.11 19.09
N VAL A 143 12.20 1.99 19.19
CA VAL A 143 12.13 0.98 18.13
C VAL A 143 10.70 0.77 17.71
N ILE A 144 10.45 0.91 16.41
CA ILE A 144 9.13 0.65 15.83
C ILE A 144 9.12 -0.74 15.22
N ALA A 145 8.13 -1.52 15.58
CA ALA A 145 7.93 -2.86 15.03
C ALA A 145 6.85 -2.84 13.96
N GLN A 146 7.21 -3.26 12.74
CA GLN A 146 6.28 -3.40 11.63
C GLN A 146 5.71 -4.80 11.58
N ILE A 147 4.38 -4.88 11.53
CA ILE A 147 3.64 -6.15 11.50
C ILE A 147 3.74 -6.75 10.09
N ARG A 148 4.15 -8.02 10.02
CA ARG A 148 4.09 -8.83 8.80
C ARG A 148 2.70 -9.44 8.64
N HIS A 149 2.17 -9.40 7.42
CA HIS A 149 0.88 -10.00 7.05
C HIS A 149 0.85 -10.35 5.55
N GLY A 150 -0.19 -11.06 5.11
CA GLY A 150 -0.28 -11.57 3.74
C GLY A 150 -0.61 -10.54 2.65
N GLY A 151 -0.91 -9.29 3.02
CA GLY A 151 -1.41 -8.26 2.11
C GLY A 151 -0.34 -7.33 1.53
N ASP A 152 0.85 -7.83 1.19
CA ASP A 152 1.99 -7.04 0.72
C ASP A 152 2.39 -5.96 1.75
N TRP A 153 2.82 -6.43 2.92
CA TRP A 153 3.05 -5.65 4.14
C TRP A 153 4.25 -4.69 4.08
N ASP A 154 5.12 -4.81 3.10
CA ASP A 154 6.34 -4.00 2.97
C ASP A 154 6.41 -3.21 1.65
N PRO A 155 5.42 -2.34 1.36
CA PRO A 155 5.42 -1.56 0.12
C PRO A 155 6.36 -0.34 0.19
N THR A 156 6.77 0.09 1.38
CA THR A 156 7.57 1.29 1.63
C THR A 156 8.72 0.99 2.60
N PRO A 157 9.75 0.25 2.15
CA PRO A 157 10.80 -0.29 3.03
C PRO A 157 11.68 0.78 3.69
N HIS A 158 11.76 1.99 3.13
CA HIS A 158 12.55 3.10 3.67
C HIS A 158 11.69 4.11 4.47
N ALA A 159 10.38 3.94 4.52
CA ALA A 159 9.48 4.89 5.17
C ALA A 159 9.82 5.10 6.65
N LEU A 160 9.91 4.03 7.42
CA LEU A 160 10.27 4.14 8.85
C LEU A 160 11.71 4.65 9.05
N PRO A 161 12.75 4.14 8.36
CA PRO A 161 14.10 4.72 8.45
C PRO A 161 14.15 6.22 8.15
N ASN A 162 13.47 6.69 7.11
CA ASN A 162 13.41 8.11 6.77
C ASN A 162 12.67 8.92 7.83
N LEU A 163 11.54 8.40 8.34
CA LEU A 163 10.81 9.03 9.45
C LEU A 163 11.69 9.14 10.70
N MET A 164 12.47 8.10 11.03
CA MET A 164 13.40 8.12 12.17
C MET A 164 14.51 9.15 11.98
N LYS A 165 15.07 9.25 10.77
CA LYS A 165 16.06 10.29 10.43
C LYS A 165 15.47 11.69 10.62
N TYR A 166 14.24 11.91 10.16
CA TYR A 166 13.56 13.19 10.34
C TYR A 166 13.27 13.49 11.82
N LEU A 167 12.82 12.48 12.57
CA LEU A 167 12.58 12.59 14.03
C LEU A 167 13.86 12.97 14.77
N GLN A 168 14.99 12.31 14.49
CA GLN A 168 16.27 12.62 15.09
C GLN A 168 16.75 14.05 14.81
N GLY A 169 16.53 14.54 13.58
CA GLY A 169 16.90 15.89 13.19
C GLY A 169 16.02 16.99 13.79
N ASN A 170 14.83 16.65 14.31
CA ASN A 170 13.84 17.62 14.80
C ASN A 170 13.48 17.46 16.28
N THR A 171 14.03 16.46 16.97
CA THR A 171 13.79 16.17 18.39
C THR A 171 15.06 15.71 19.07
N THR A 172 15.02 15.60 20.38
CA THR A 172 16.13 15.05 21.21
C THR A 172 15.97 13.55 21.47
N LEU A 173 15.02 12.90 20.81
CA LEU A 173 14.76 11.48 21.01
C LEU A 173 15.87 10.61 20.41
N ASN A 174 16.29 9.62 21.17
CA ASN A 174 17.21 8.60 20.70
C ASN A 174 16.41 7.54 19.94
N VAL A 175 16.72 7.32 18.66
CA VAL A 175 15.93 6.46 17.76
C VAL A 175 16.82 5.42 17.10
N GLN A 176 16.25 4.25 16.86
CA GLN A 176 16.87 3.23 16.03
C GLN A 176 16.36 3.32 14.60
N PHE A 177 17.25 3.48 13.62
CA PHE A 177 16.86 3.57 12.21
C PHE A 177 16.39 2.25 11.62
N LYS A 178 16.81 1.14 12.17
CA LYS A 178 16.37 -0.18 11.74
C LYS A 178 15.01 -0.51 12.36
N ARG A 179 13.98 -0.65 11.51
CA ARG A 179 12.70 -1.20 11.96
C ARG A 179 12.87 -2.67 12.38
N GLU A 180 12.09 -3.07 13.34
CA GLU A 180 11.91 -4.51 13.63
C GLU A 180 10.68 -5.03 12.88
N GLU A 181 10.74 -6.28 12.44
CA GLU A 181 9.65 -6.97 11.78
C GLU A 181 9.09 -8.02 12.74
N VAL A 182 7.78 -7.98 12.95
CA VAL A 182 7.12 -8.87 13.92
C VAL A 182 5.94 -9.59 13.30
N ASP A 183 5.77 -10.85 13.71
CA ASP A 183 4.54 -11.58 13.47
C ASP A 183 3.62 -11.41 14.68
N LEU A 184 2.35 -11.15 14.46
CA LEU A 184 1.37 -11.10 15.56
C LEU A 184 1.25 -12.46 16.29
N ALA A 185 1.71 -13.54 15.68
CA ALA A 185 1.79 -14.83 16.35
C ALA A 185 2.86 -14.88 17.46
N ASP A 186 3.86 -14.00 17.44
CA ASP A 186 4.94 -13.98 18.41
C ASP A 186 4.58 -13.24 19.71
N VAL A 187 5.13 -13.69 20.82
CA VAL A 187 4.93 -13.06 22.13
C VAL A 187 5.69 -11.72 22.22
N ASP A 188 6.69 -11.55 21.38
CA ASP A 188 7.60 -10.40 21.42
C ASP A 188 6.94 -9.08 21.03
N VAL A 189 5.74 -9.10 20.43
CA VAL A 189 4.97 -7.87 20.13
C VAL A 189 4.77 -6.96 21.36
N PHE A 190 4.70 -7.53 22.57
CA PHE A 190 4.54 -6.78 23.82
C PHE A 190 5.80 -6.02 24.26
N ARG A 191 6.95 -6.24 23.62
CA ARG A 191 8.17 -5.49 23.88
C ARG A 191 8.21 -4.13 23.17
N HIS A 192 7.31 -3.92 22.22
CA HIS A 192 7.27 -2.73 21.41
C HIS A 192 6.13 -1.82 21.86
N PRO A 193 6.40 -0.57 22.23
CA PRO A 193 5.35 0.38 22.60
C PRO A 193 4.50 0.78 21.39
N VAL A 194 5.08 0.69 20.18
CA VAL A 194 4.43 1.08 18.92
C VAL A 194 4.53 -0.06 17.92
N LEU A 195 3.39 -0.49 17.42
CA LEU A 195 3.28 -1.35 16.25
C LEU A 195 2.86 -0.50 15.03
N TYR A 196 3.46 -0.82 13.89
CA TYR A 196 3.11 -0.21 12.61
C TYR A 196 2.55 -1.25 11.65
N LEU A 197 1.47 -0.92 10.96
CA LEU A 197 0.82 -1.80 10.00
C LEU A 197 0.48 -1.05 8.72
N THR A 198 1.00 -1.49 7.60
CA THR A 198 0.73 -0.93 6.27
C THR A 198 0.72 -2.01 5.21
N GLY A 199 0.13 -1.75 4.07
CA GLY A 199 0.08 -2.69 2.96
C GLY A 199 -0.66 -2.14 1.76
N LEU A 200 -0.62 -2.90 0.65
CA LEU A 200 -1.30 -2.57 -0.59
C LEU A 200 -2.57 -3.39 -0.84
N ARG A 201 -2.66 -4.59 -0.25
CA ARG A 201 -3.64 -5.61 -0.60
C ARG A 201 -4.48 -6.06 0.58
N ASP A 202 -5.49 -6.83 0.28
CA ASP A 202 -6.31 -7.51 1.29
C ASP A 202 -5.45 -8.45 2.15
N PHE A 203 -5.75 -8.48 3.43
CA PHE A 203 -5.14 -9.39 4.40
C PHE A 203 -6.18 -9.88 5.39
N LYS A 204 -5.90 -11.02 6.01
CA LYS A 204 -6.71 -11.59 7.08
C LYS A 204 -5.85 -11.96 8.25
N LEU A 205 -6.29 -11.62 9.44
CA LEU A 205 -5.71 -12.08 10.70
C LEU A 205 -6.44 -13.38 11.12
N ASN A 206 -5.67 -14.35 11.58
CA ASN A 206 -6.27 -15.52 12.23
C ASN A 206 -6.78 -15.15 13.63
N ASP A 207 -7.54 -16.04 14.28
CA ASP A 207 -8.16 -15.72 15.55
C ASP A 207 -7.16 -15.53 16.69
N ALA A 208 -6.02 -16.20 16.65
CA ALA A 208 -4.94 -16.02 17.63
C ALA A 208 -4.28 -14.64 17.46
N GLU A 209 -4.03 -14.18 16.22
CA GLU A 209 -3.52 -12.85 15.92
C GLU A 209 -4.50 -11.76 16.37
N VAL A 210 -5.79 -11.94 16.09
CA VAL A 210 -6.86 -11.03 16.55
C VAL A 210 -6.87 -10.93 18.08
N ALA A 211 -6.82 -12.06 18.79
CA ALA A 211 -6.81 -12.07 20.24
C ALA A 211 -5.56 -11.40 20.82
N ARG A 212 -4.41 -11.61 20.20
CA ARG A 212 -3.13 -11.02 20.63
C ARG A 212 -3.08 -9.52 20.39
N LEU A 213 -3.47 -9.06 19.21
CA LEU A 213 -3.53 -7.63 18.91
C LEU A 213 -4.53 -6.91 19.83
N ARG A 214 -5.70 -7.54 20.12
CA ARG A 214 -6.63 -7.03 21.13
C ARG A 214 -5.97 -6.88 22.49
N LYS A 215 -5.29 -7.93 22.97
CA LYS A 215 -4.58 -7.90 24.25
C LYS A 215 -3.50 -6.82 24.26
N TYR A 216 -2.73 -6.68 23.18
CA TYR A 216 -1.71 -5.64 23.04
C TYR A 216 -2.31 -4.24 23.21
N LEU A 217 -3.37 -3.93 22.47
CA LEU A 217 -4.02 -2.61 22.50
C LEU A 217 -4.70 -2.34 23.86
N THR A 218 -5.33 -3.33 24.48
CA THR A 218 -5.95 -3.17 25.80
C THR A 218 -4.95 -3.16 26.96
N SER A 219 -3.66 -3.45 26.69
CA SER A 219 -2.57 -3.37 27.66
C SER A 219 -1.75 -2.08 27.51
N GLY A 220 -2.22 -1.09 26.72
CA GLY A 220 -1.57 0.21 26.53
C GLY A 220 -0.66 0.30 25.30
N GLY A 221 -0.58 -0.72 24.44
CA GLY A 221 0.14 -0.63 23.18
C GLY A 221 -0.58 0.26 22.17
N VAL A 222 0.17 0.90 21.29
CA VAL A 222 -0.36 1.78 20.22
C VAL A 222 -0.12 1.16 18.86
N LEU A 223 -1.19 1.10 18.05
CA LEU A 223 -1.13 0.72 16.64
C LEU A 223 -1.24 1.96 15.75
N ILE A 224 -0.21 2.20 14.95
CA ILE A 224 -0.24 3.18 13.85
C ILE A 224 -0.41 2.38 12.55
N ALA A 225 -1.41 2.73 11.75
CA ALA A 225 -1.64 2.08 10.48
C ALA A 225 -1.93 3.08 9.36
N ASP A 226 -1.52 2.76 8.13
CA ASP A 226 -1.89 3.53 6.96
C ASP A 226 -2.07 2.65 5.71
N ALA A 227 -2.97 3.07 4.83
CA ALA A 227 -3.12 2.46 3.52
C ALA A 227 -2.01 2.96 2.60
N ALA A 228 -1.00 2.14 2.31
CA ALA A 228 0.07 2.52 1.40
C ALA A 228 -0.51 2.92 0.03
N ALA A 229 -0.01 4.03 -0.53
CA ALA A 229 -0.54 4.69 -1.73
C ALA A 229 -2.06 5.01 -1.66
N GLY A 230 -2.69 4.97 -0.49
CA GLY A 230 -4.13 5.16 -0.30
C GLY A 230 -4.97 4.06 -0.96
N ARG A 231 -4.49 2.81 -0.95
CA ARG A 231 -5.16 1.67 -1.61
C ARG A 231 -6.43 1.27 -0.87
N MET A 232 -7.54 1.28 -1.58
CA MET A 232 -8.87 0.96 -1.05
C MET A 232 -8.99 -0.51 -0.62
N GLU A 233 -8.21 -1.38 -1.23
CA GLU A 233 -8.17 -2.80 -0.88
C GLU A 233 -7.66 -3.02 0.54
N PHE A 234 -6.53 -2.35 0.88
CA PHE A 234 -5.99 -2.38 2.23
C PHE A 234 -6.92 -1.66 3.23
N ASP A 235 -7.50 -0.52 2.84
CA ASP A 235 -8.46 0.21 3.69
C ASP A 235 -9.65 -0.68 4.10
N ALA A 236 -10.24 -1.37 3.13
CA ALA A 236 -11.35 -2.29 3.40
C ALA A 236 -10.93 -3.46 4.31
N ALA A 237 -9.75 -4.03 4.08
CA ALA A 237 -9.19 -5.09 4.91
C ALA A 237 -8.91 -4.62 6.33
N PHE A 238 -8.25 -3.47 6.48
CA PHE A 238 -7.93 -2.92 7.79
C PHE A 238 -9.19 -2.67 8.62
N ARG A 239 -10.21 -2.03 8.04
CA ARG A 239 -11.48 -1.78 8.73
C ARG A 239 -12.17 -3.07 9.17
N ARG A 240 -12.15 -4.10 8.34
CA ARG A 240 -12.70 -5.42 8.67
C ARG A 240 -11.95 -6.07 9.83
N GLU A 241 -10.62 -6.09 9.76
CA GLU A 241 -9.81 -6.76 10.78
C GLU A 241 -9.82 -6.00 12.11
N ILE A 242 -9.74 -4.67 12.10
CA ILE A 242 -9.76 -3.90 13.34
C ILE A 242 -11.12 -3.98 14.04
N ALA A 243 -12.21 -4.10 13.30
CA ALA A 243 -13.54 -4.35 13.89
C ALA A 243 -13.62 -5.74 14.57
N ARG A 244 -12.90 -6.75 14.07
CA ARG A 244 -12.76 -8.05 14.75
C ARG A 244 -11.90 -7.95 16.02
N VAL A 245 -10.85 -7.13 15.96
CA VAL A 245 -9.94 -6.89 17.10
C VAL A 245 -10.68 -6.14 18.22
N LEU A 246 -11.38 -5.07 17.89
CA LEU A 246 -12.05 -4.17 18.83
C LEU A 246 -13.56 -4.03 18.50
N PRO A 247 -14.37 -5.08 18.68
CA PRO A 247 -15.75 -5.11 18.20
C PRO A 247 -16.72 -4.17 18.96
N LYS A 248 -16.29 -3.62 20.08
CA LYS A 248 -17.11 -2.69 20.89
C LYS A 248 -16.74 -1.22 20.69
N GLN A 249 -15.65 -0.94 19.98
CA GLN A 249 -15.14 0.39 19.71
C GLN A 249 -15.41 0.78 18.26
N GLU A 250 -15.68 2.06 18.03
CA GLU A 250 -15.89 2.64 16.72
C GLU A 250 -14.68 3.48 16.33
N MET A 251 -14.24 3.33 15.08
CA MET A 251 -13.20 4.18 14.51
C MET A 251 -13.81 5.51 14.07
N LYS A 252 -13.27 6.62 14.57
CA LYS A 252 -13.78 7.99 14.32
C LYS A 252 -12.68 8.87 13.77
N VAL A 253 -13.08 9.84 12.96
CA VAL A 253 -12.15 10.89 12.52
C VAL A 253 -11.66 11.67 13.74
N LEU A 254 -10.34 11.81 13.87
CA LEU A 254 -9.75 12.57 14.96
C LEU A 254 -10.00 14.06 14.76
N PRO A 255 -10.51 14.76 15.78
CA PRO A 255 -10.75 16.20 15.70
C PRO A 255 -9.43 16.97 15.68
N LEU A 256 -9.42 18.18 15.10
CA LEU A 256 -8.21 18.99 14.93
C LEU A 256 -7.58 19.47 16.24
N ASP A 257 -8.30 19.42 17.34
CA ASP A 257 -7.80 19.69 18.70
C ASP A 257 -7.18 18.45 19.37
N SER A 258 -7.21 17.29 18.71
CA SER A 258 -6.53 16.10 19.21
C SER A 258 -5.05 16.39 19.47
N PRO A 259 -4.48 15.87 20.60
CA PRO A 259 -3.05 16.01 20.91
C PRO A 259 -2.14 15.59 19.76
N ILE A 260 -2.56 14.63 18.95
CA ILE A 260 -1.82 14.13 17.77
C ILE A 260 -1.55 15.24 16.75
N TYR A 261 -2.42 16.25 16.63
CA TYR A 261 -2.21 17.37 15.72
C TYR A 261 -1.57 18.60 16.36
N GLN A 262 -1.21 18.52 17.64
CA GLN A 262 -0.74 19.70 18.39
C GLN A 262 0.76 19.64 18.72
N MET A 263 1.33 18.46 18.94
CA MET A 263 2.69 18.32 19.45
C MET A 263 3.45 17.15 18.82
N PRO A 264 4.76 17.33 18.55
CA PRO A 264 5.52 18.58 18.68
C PRO A 264 5.19 19.61 17.59
N PHE A 265 4.58 19.18 16.47
CA PHE A 265 4.19 20.07 15.37
C PHE A 265 2.69 20.38 15.42
N LYS A 266 2.35 21.68 15.30
CA LYS A 266 0.96 22.08 15.15
C LYS A 266 0.54 21.90 13.69
N VAL A 267 -0.26 20.86 13.42
CA VAL A 267 -0.73 20.49 12.07
C VAL A 267 -2.20 20.84 11.94
N ARG A 268 -2.53 21.99 11.38
CA ARG A 268 -3.91 22.42 11.11
C ARG A 268 -4.31 22.25 9.66
N THR A 269 -3.37 22.47 8.77
CA THR A 269 -3.53 22.32 7.32
C THR A 269 -2.40 21.46 6.78
N VAL A 270 -2.68 20.74 5.73
CA VAL A 270 -1.74 19.85 5.07
C VAL A 270 -1.86 19.95 3.56
N ASP A 271 -0.79 19.63 2.88
CA ASP A 271 -0.79 19.43 1.45
C ASP A 271 -1.07 17.96 1.11
N TYR A 272 -1.76 17.75 0.01
CA TYR A 272 -2.09 16.41 -0.48
C TYR A 272 -1.52 16.20 -1.88
N SER A 273 -1.39 14.94 -2.29
CA SER A 273 -1.03 14.57 -3.66
C SER A 273 -2.02 15.15 -4.68
N SER A 274 -1.57 15.32 -5.94
CA SER A 274 -2.40 15.85 -7.03
C SER A 274 -3.72 15.10 -7.19
N ILE A 275 -3.68 13.78 -7.11
CA ILE A 275 -4.88 12.93 -7.24
C ILE A 275 -5.91 13.23 -6.14
N VAL A 276 -5.46 13.41 -4.90
CA VAL A 276 -6.37 13.75 -3.80
C VAL A 276 -6.96 15.15 -3.99
N LYS A 277 -6.15 16.11 -4.45
CA LYS A 277 -6.59 17.47 -4.75
C LYS A 277 -7.58 17.52 -5.92
N GLU A 278 -7.38 16.73 -6.96
CA GLU A 278 -8.30 16.62 -8.07
C GLU A 278 -9.65 16.04 -7.64
N GLN A 279 -9.64 15.03 -6.78
CA GLN A 279 -10.86 14.40 -6.25
C GLN A 279 -11.60 15.28 -5.24
N ASN A 280 -10.87 16.05 -4.45
CA ASN A 280 -11.42 16.94 -3.44
C ASN A 280 -10.57 18.21 -3.28
N PRO A 281 -10.78 19.23 -4.13
CA PRO A 281 -9.99 20.46 -4.13
C PRO A 281 -10.04 21.27 -2.82
N SER A 282 -11.09 21.07 -2.01
CA SER A 282 -11.28 21.79 -0.74
C SER A 282 -10.61 21.10 0.44
N LEU A 283 -10.10 19.88 0.27
CA LEU A 283 -9.48 19.12 1.34
C LEU A 283 -8.09 19.68 1.65
N ASN A 284 -7.93 20.29 2.81
CA ASN A 284 -6.67 20.85 3.29
C ASN A 284 -6.40 20.59 4.78
N ALA A 285 -7.31 19.95 5.49
CA ALA A 285 -7.13 19.55 6.88
C ALA A 285 -6.61 18.11 6.98
N PRO A 286 -5.77 17.76 7.97
CA PRO A 286 -5.36 16.38 8.19
C PRO A 286 -6.57 15.51 8.51
N ARG A 287 -6.56 14.26 8.05
CA ARG A 287 -7.68 13.33 8.18
C ARG A 287 -7.19 11.96 8.65
N LEU A 288 -6.87 11.88 9.93
CA LEU A 288 -6.61 10.60 10.59
C LEU A 288 -7.88 10.13 11.29
N GLU A 289 -7.98 8.83 11.41
CA GLU A 289 -9.04 8.15 12.16
C GLU A 289 -8.43 7.46 13.38
N GLY A 290 -9.20 7.26 14.43
CA GLY A 290 -8.68 6.62 15.63
C GLY A 290 -9.73 5.85 16.41
N ILE A 291 -9.25 4.92 17.23
CA ILE A 291 -10.03 4.21 18.24
C ILE A 291 -9.42 4.52 19.60
N ALA A 292 -10.25 5.03 20.51
CA ALA A 292 -9.84 5.27 21.88
C ALA A 292 -10.21 4.08 22.78
N ILE A 293 -9.30 3.73 23.70
CA ILE A 293 -9.50 2.77 24.78
C ILE A 293 -9.18 3.52 26.08
N ASP A 294 -10.09 3.50 27.04
CA ASP A 294 -9.95 4.18 28.33
C ASP A 294 -9.53 5.66 28.24
N GLY A 295 -10.04 6.35 27.20
CA GLY A 295 -9.78 7.78 26.96
C GLY A 295 -8.48 8.09 26.18
N GLN A 296 -7.67 7.10 25.85
CA GLN A 296 -6.44 7.25 25.08
C GLN A 296 -6.61 6.65 23.67
N VAL A 297 -6.05 7.29 22.64
CA VAL A 297 -6.10 6.78 21.28
C VAL A 297 -5.12 5.62 21.12
N ALA A 298 -5.62 4.40 21.17
CA ALA A 298 -4.81 3.18 21.03
C ALA A 298 -4.58 2.76 19.57
N VAL A 299 -5.46 3.15 18.65
CA VAL A 299 -5.31 2.91 17.21
C VAL A 299 -5.38 4.23 16.48
N VAL A 300 -4.39 4.52 15.65
CA VAL A 300 -4.44 5.64 14.69
C VAL A 300 -4.33 5.06 13.29
N TYR A 301 -5.25 5.44 12.44
CA TYR A 301 -5.32 4.98 11.06
C TYR A 301 -5.39 6.14 10.07
N SER A 302 -4.65 6.03 8.98
CA SER A 302 -4.75 6.93 7.85
C SER A 302 -5.22 6.19 6.58
N PRO A 303 -6.40 6.50 6.04
CA PRO A 303 -6.85 5.98 4.75
C PRO A 303 -6.11 6.61 3.56
N LEU A 304 -5.46 7.76 3.79
CA LEU A 304 -4.58 8.43 2.83
C LEU A 304 -3.13 8.21 3.25
N SER A 305 -2.28 7.80 2.31
CA SER A 305 -0.94 7.35 2.65
C SER A 305 -0.08 8.40 3.33
N LEU A 306 0.47 8.04 4.47
CA LEU A 306 1.58 8.69 5.16
C LEU A 306 2.91 8.08 4.73
N ALA A 307 2.94 6.75 4.63
CA ALA A 307 4.15 5.99 4.33
C ALA A 307 4.82 6.40 3.02
N ASN A 308 4.06 6.74 1.99
CA ASN A 308 4.63 7.20 0.73
C ASN A 308 5.41 8.53 0.88
N GLY A 309 4.93 9.45 1.71
CA GLY A 309 5.67 10.66 2.02
C GLY A 309 6.90 10.40 2.91
N TRP A 310 6.83 9.43 3.82
CA TRP A 310 7.99 8.99 4.60
C TRP A 310 9.02 8.27 3.73
N GLU A 311 8.58 7.50 2.73
CA GLU A 311 9.46 6.82 1.76
C GLU A 311 10.26 7.80 0.91
N GLN A 312 9.77 9.04 0.76
CA GLN A 312 10.39 10.12 -0.03
C GLN A 312 10.74 9.69 -1.46
N LEU A 313 9.94 8.77 -2.01
CA LEU A 313 10.04 8.29 -3.36
C LEU A 313 8.71 8.54 -4.06
N GLY A 314 8.67 9.50 -4.95
CA GLY A 314 7.43 9.90 -5.61
C GLY A 314 6.75 8.77 -6.37
N PHE A 315 5.43 8.67 -6.18
CA PHE A 315 4.55 7.76 -6.91
C PHE A 315 3.47 8.57 -7.63
N ALA A 316 3.31 8.33 -8.93
CA ALA A 316 2.36 9.05 -9.76
C ALA A 316 0.91 8.93 -9.26
N TYR A 317 0.55 7.77 -8.73
CA TYR A 317 -0.81 7.44 -8.28
C TYR A 317 -0.92 7.35 -6.76
N ASN A 318 -0.08 8.09 -6.05
CA ASN A 318 -0.19 8.19 -4.61
C ASN A 318 -1.43 8.98 -4.20
N ARG A 319 -2.29 8.38 -3.38
CA ARG A 319 -3.39 9.04 -2.69
C ARG A 319 -2.96 9.26 -1.24
N GLY A 320 -2.21 10.31 -1.01
CA GLY A 320 -1.59 10.56 0.29
C GLY A 320 -1.32 12.03 0.55
N TYR A 321 -0.66 12.24 1.66
CA TYR A 321 -0.18 13.56 2.08
C TYR A 321 1.07 13.96 1.29
N GLY A 322 1.37 15.25 1.24
CA GLY A 322 2.68 15.75 0.83
C GLY A 322 3.78 15.32 1.80
N ASP A 323 5.00 15.15 1.28
CA ASP A 323 6.12 14.55 2.03
C ASP A 323 6.42 15.27 3.36
N GLY A 324 6.48 16.60 3.34
CA GLY A 324 6.76 17.37 4.55
C GLY A 324 5.67 17.27 5.62
N ASP A 325 4.41 17.21 5.21
CA ASP A 325 3.28 17.09 6.14
C ASP A 325 3.15 15.67 6.69
N SER A 326 3.36 14.66 5.85
CA SER A 326 3.38 13.28 6.34
C SER A 326 4.50 13.03 7.35
N LEU A 327 5.70 13.61 7.15
CA LEU A 327 6.79 13.53 8.13
C LEU A 327 6.42 14.20 9.45
N ARG A 328 5.85 15.42 9.41
CA ARG A 328 5.38 16.12 10.62
C ARG A 328 4.31 15.34 11.38
N ILE A 329 3.33 14.79 10.65
CA ILE A 329 2.30 13.90 11.23
C ILE A 329 2.96 12.66 11.83
N GLY A 330 3.89 12.03 11.13
CA GLY A 330 4.61 10.85 11.62
C GLY A 330 5.32 11.10 12.95
N VAL A 331 6.04 12.22 13.07
CA VAL A 331 6.68 12.61 14.33
C VAL A 331 5.66 12.83 15.45
N ASN A 332 4.54 13.50 15.16
CA ASN A 332 3.48 13.71 16.13
C ASN A 332 2.88 12.38 16.62
N LEU A 333 2.66 11.41 15.69
CA LEU A 333 2.16 10.08 16.03
C LEU A 333 3.10 9.35 17.00
N LEU A 334 4.40 9.41 16.73
CA LEU A 334 5.40 8.77 17.58
C LEU A 334 5.52 9.47 18.93
N ALA A 335 5.53 10.81 18.95
CA ALA A 335 5.54 11.56 20.19
C ALA A 335 4.30 11.24 21.05
N TYR A 336 3.13 11.19 20.43
CA TYR A 336 1.90 10.79 21.12
C TYR A 336 2.02 9.38 21.73
N ALA A 337 2.44 8.41 20.94
CA ALA A 337 2.54 7.02 21.39
C ALA A 337 3.59 6.79 22.50
N MET A 338 4.56 7.70 22.64
CA MET A 338 5.57 7.63 23.70
C MET A 338 5.15 8.34 25.01
N THR A 339 4.17 9.21 24.95
CA THR A 339 3.76 10.03 26.09
C THR A 339 2.43 9.63 26.70
N HIS A 340 1.74 8.74 26.06
CA HIS A 340 0.41 8.23 26.46
C HIS A 340 0.37 6.72 26.51
#